data_b592e707f286b9d69c7f6e8e127f5be8
#
_entry.id   b592e707f286b9d69c7f6e8e127f5be8
#
_cell.length_a   1.000
_cell.length_b   1.000
_cell.length_c   1.000
_cell.angle_alpha   90.00
_cell.angle_beta   90.00
_cell.angle_gamma   90.00
#
_symmetry.space_group_name_H-M   'P 1'
#
loop_
_entity.id
_entity.type
_entity.pdbx_description
1 polymer ?
#
loop_
_entity_poly.entity_id
_entity_poly.type
_entity_poly.pdbx_seq_one_letter_code
_entity_poly.pdbx_strand_id
1 'polypeptide(L)'
;MKARNDAKLNQNANFRARQQYTFYGPEAIRARTLTDEQLMALTSDELLARIRSLSDYEHYVMYYGPETEAKLIAALDAIHRTSQELKPVRKVRFPLLTVDKSEVNVAQYDAKQIYYLQYSNRGEKFSTDNDPGETLFNSYFGGGMYAVVFQEMREARSLAYTAFATFTEMRDKDDPYIFYAFIATQNDKMRQAVEAFDEIIENMPESEKAFELAKQGILANLSTQRTVRDNVLWSFVSAREMGVGVDRNKAVYDAVQGMTLADVKAFHDKWVKGRKYTYSILGDRNDIDMDYLRTLGPVHEVSQRELFGY
;
A
#
# COMPACT_ATOMS: atom_id res chain seq x y z
N MET A 1 -6.90 24.01 -10.37
CA MET A 1 -7.59 24.39 -9.12
C MET A 1 -8.87 23.59 -8.89
N LYS A 2 -9.85 23.53 -9.82
CA LYS A 2 -11.11 22.78 -9.58
C LYS A 2 -10.89 21.34 -9.10
N ALA A 3 -10.05 20.56 -9.81
CA ALA A 3 -9.77 19.17 -9.44
C ALA A 3 -9.18 19.00 -8.02
N ARG A 4 -8.38 19.96 -7.55
CA ARG A 4 -7.86 19.97 -6.17
C ARG A 4 -8.96 20.20 -5.14
N ASN A 5 -9.87 21.14 -5.42
CA ASN A 5 -11.01 21.40 -4.55
C ASN A 5 -11.97 20.21 -4.51
N ASP A 6 -12.25 19.61 -5.68
CA ASP A 6 -13.10 18.42 -5.77
C ASP A 6 -12.48 17.23 -5.02
N ALA A 7 -11.15 17.09 -5.05
CA ALA A 7 -10.45 16.04 -4.29
C ALA A 7 -10.63 16.18 -2.77
N LYS A 8 -10.60 17.42 -2.25
CA LYS A 8 -10.84 17.68 -0.81
C LYS A 8 -12.26 17.34 -0.37
N LEU A 9 -13.21 17.34 -1.28
CA LEU A 9 -14.60 16.96 -1.04
C LEU A 9 -14.89 15.47 -1.24
N ASN A 10 -13.91 14.70 -1.73
CA ASN A 10 -14.08 13.27 -2.02
C ASN A 10 -13.47 12.42 -0.90
N GLN A 11 -14.28 11.57 -0.27
CA GLN A 11 -13.84 10.72 0.85
C GLN A 11 -12.67 9.80 0.48
N ASN A 12 -12.72 9.15 -0.68
CA ASN A 12 -11.64 8.26 -1.12
C ASN A 12 -10.34 9.02 -1.41
N ALA A 13 -10.42 10.25 -1.95
CA ALA A 13 -9.24 11.09 -2.16
C ALA A 13 -8.64 11.53 -0.82
N ASN A 14 -9.45 11.92 0.15
CA ASN A 14 -9.01 12.21 1.52
C ASN A 14 -8.38 10.98 2.17
N PHE A 15 -8.97 9.79 2.01
CA PHE A 15 -8.40 8.55 2.54
C PHE A 15 -7.03 8.23 1.93
N ARG A 16 -6.88 8.37 0.61
CA ARG A 16 -5.58 8.15 -0.07
C ARG A 16 -4.52 9.16 0.37
N ALA A 17 -4.89 10.44 0.47
CA ALA A 17 -3.99 11.48 0.97
C ALA A 17 -3.55 11.16 2.41
N ARG A 18 -4.48 10.70 3.22
CA ARG A 18 -4.22 10.29 4.59
C ARG A 18 -3.32 9.07 4.68
N GLN A 19 -3.54 8.05 3.85
CA GLN A 19 -2.65 6.90 3.77
C GLN A 19 -1.21 7.31 3.42
N GLN A 20 -1.03 8.21 2.45
CA GLN A 20 0.28 8.76 2.10
C GLN A 20 0.91 9.54 3.26
N TYR A 21 0.12 10.35 3.96
CA TYR A 21 0.56 11.07 5.14
C TYR A 21 1.02 10.09 6.24
N THR A 22 0.23 9.05 6.50
CA THR A 22 0.54 8.03 7.52
C THR A 22 1.81 7.25 7.19
N PHE A 23 2.04 6.95 5.91
CA PHE A 23 3.20 6.15 5.50
C PHE A 23 4.48 6.97 5.39
N TYR A 24 4.41 8.21 4.91
CA TYR A 24 5.59 9.00 4.55
C TYR A 24 5.74 10.32 5.31
N GLY A 25 4.73 10.75 6.04
CA GLY A 25 4.73 12.00 6.80
C GLY A 25 4.51 13.26 5.95
N PRO A 26 4.39 14.42 6.63
CA PRO A 26 4.05 15.70 5.99
C PRO A 26 5.17 16.24 5.08
N GLU A 27 6.44 15.92 5.35
CA GLU A 27 7.56 16.40 4.53
C GLU A 27 7.55 15.78 3.14
N ALA A 28 7.25 14.49 3.03
CA ALA A 28 7.12 13.82 1.74
C ALA A 28 5.95 14.39 0.92
N ILE A 29 4.84 14.73 1.57
CA ILE A 29 3.69 15.36 0.91
C ILE A 29 4.10 16.74 0.36
N ARG A 30 4.71 17.59 1.18
CA ARG A 30 5.17 18.93 0.77
C ARG A 30 6.18 18.88 -0.37
N ALA A 31 7.10 17.93 -0.34
CA ALA A 31 8.14 17.80 -1.36
C ALA A 31 7.62 17.29 -2.71
N ARG A 32 6.50 16.54 -2.71
CA ARG A 32 5.90 15.96 -3.92
C ARG A 32 4.77 16.79 -4.52
N THR A 33 4.31 17.81 -3.79
CA THR A 33 3.11 18.56 -4.16
C THR A 33 3.43 20.05 -4.27
N LEU A 34 3.13 20.65 -5.41
CA LEU A 34 3.22 22.10 -5.58
C LEU A 34 2.09 22.77 -4.77
N THR A 35 2.38 23.92 -4.15
CA THR A 35 1.32 24.76 -3.60
C THR A 35 0.43 25.32 -4.70
N ASP A 36 -0.72 25.88 -4.34
CA ASP A 36 -1.61 26.50 -5.32
C ASP A 36 -0.94 27.68 -6.03
N GLU A 37 -0.19 28.49 -5.30
CA GLU A 37 0.59 29.61 -5.84
C GLU A 37 1.66 29.12 -6.82
N GLN A 38 2.41 28.09 -6.46
CA GLN A 38 3.43 27.48 -7.35
C GLN A 38 2.79 26.91 -8.61
N LEU A 39 1.63 26.22 -8.47
CA LEU A 39 0.92 25.66 -9.61
C LEU A 39 0.41 26.73 -10.56
N MET A 40 -0.12 27.82 -10.03
CA MET A 40 -0.64 28.95 -10.82
C MET A 40 0.47 29.78 -11.48
N ALA A 41 1.68 29.74 -10.95
CA ALA A 41 2.84 30.42 -11.52
C ALA A 41 3.48 29.66 -12.70
N LEU A 42 3.16 28.37 -12.89
CA LEU A 42 3.71 27.58 -14.00
C LEU A 42 3.21 28.08 -15.35
N THR A 43 4.13 28.20 -16.30
CA THR A 43 3.84 28.53 -17.69
C THR A 43 3.86 27.30 -18.60
N SER A 44 3.21 27.39 -19.75
CA SER A 44 3.27 26.34 -20.78
C SER A 44 4.69 26.10 -21.28
N ASP A 45 5.51 27.16 -21.39
CA ASP A 45 6.86 27.05 -21.88
C ASP A 45 7.77 26.30 -20.88
N GLU A 46 7.60 26.52 -19.57
CA GLU A 46 8.32 25.76 -18.54
C GLU A 46 7.95 24.29 -18.58
N LEU A 47 6.67 23.97 -18.75
CA LEU A 47 6.21 22.58 -18.85
C LEU A 47 6.76 21.90 -20.12
N LEU A 48 6.72 22.59 -21.26
CA LEU A 48 7.29 22.09 -22.51
C LEU A 48 8.80 21.89 -22.42
N ALA A 49 9.52 22.84 -21.82
CA ALA A 49 10.95 22.70 -21.58
C ALA A 49 11.27 21.49 -20.70
N ARG A 50 10.45 21.24 -19.65
CA ARG A 50 10.59 20.07 -18.79
C ARG A 50 10.35 18.77 -19.54
N ILE A 51 9.29 18.70 -20.36
CA ILE A 51 8.99 17.51 -21.18
C ILE A 51 10.14 17.23 -22.16
N ARG A 52 10.63 18.26 -22.85
CA ARG A 52 11.75 18.13 -23.81
C ARG A 52 13.05 17.66 -23.12
N SER A 53 13.28 18.08 -21.88
CA SER A 53 14.47 17.68 -21.13
C SER A 53 14.47 16.21 -20.69
N LEU A 54 13.35 15.48 -20.80
CA LEU A 54 13.29 14.06 -20.43
C LEU A 54 14.22 13.18 -21.28
N SER A 55 14.44 13.55 -22.56
CA SER A 55 15.38 12.86 -23.45
C SER A 55 16.87 13.04 -23.08
N ASP A 56 17.18 13.93 -22.15
CA ASP A 56 18.54 14.14 -21.64
C ASP A 56 18.94 13.13 -20.56
N TYR A 57 17.98 12.36 -20.04
CA TYR A 57 18.22 11.44 -18.94
C TYR A 57 18.29 9.99 -19.41
N GLU A 58 19.00 9.16 -18.64
CA GLU A 58 19.00 7.72 -18.83
C GLU A 58 17.56 7.18 -18.77
N HIS A 59 17.19 6.41 -19.75
CA HIS A 59 15.84 5.82 -19.84
C HIS A 59 15.88 4.49 -20.58
N TYR A 60 14.80 3.74 -20.48
CA TYR A 60 14.63 2.45 -21.14
C TYR A 60 13.51 2.53 -22.16
N VAL A 61 13.75 1.96 -23.33
CA VAL A 61 12.70 1.66 -24.29
C VAL A 61 12.36 0.18 -24.14
N MET A 62 11.12 -0.10 -23.79
CA MET A 62 10.61 -1.46 -23.68
C MET A 62 9.58 -1.70 -24.77
N TYR A 63 9.74 -2.81 -25.46
CA TYR A 63 8.86 -3.15 -26.58
C TYR A 63 8.28 -4.55 -26.41
N TYR A 64 6.99 -4.66 -26.62
CA TYR A 64 6.28 -5.93 -26.76
C TYR A 64 5.43 -5.88 -28.03
N GLY A 65 5.81 -6.64 -29.05
CA GLY A 65 5.13 -6.61 -30.34
C GLY A 65 5.77 -7.57 -31.34
N PRO A 66 5.27 -7.61 -32.61
CA PRO A 66 5.68 -8.57 -33.64
C PRO A 66 6.99 -8.21 -34.35
N GLU A 67 7.49 -6.95 -34.17
CA GLU A 67 8.69 -6.53 -34.90
C GLU A 67 9.95 -7.15 -34.31
N THR A 68 10.95 -7.35 -35.16
CA THR A 68 12.27 -7.81 -34.74
C THR A 68 13.05 -6.68 -34.08
N GLU A 69 14.00 -7.05 -33.22
CA GLU A 69 14.88 -6.08 -32.52
C GLU A 69 15.58 -5.17 -33.55
N ALA A 70 16.13 -5.70 -34.63
CA ALA A 70 16.82 -4.91 -35.66
C ALA A 70 15.92 -3.84 -36.32
N LYS A 71 14.66 -4.18 -36.61
CA LYS A 71 13.70 -3.22 -37.17
C LYS A 71 13.32 -2.15 -36.14
N LEU A 72 13.16 -2.55 -34.88
CA LEU A 72 12.86 -1.62 -33.81
C LEU A 72 14.01 -0.63 -33.59
N ILE A 73 15.25 -1.12 -33.54
CA ILE A 73 16.45 -0.28 -33.39
C ILE A 73 16.52 0.71 -34.56
N ALA A 74 16.37 0.26 -35.80
CA ALA A 74 16.40 1.14 -36.96
C ALA A 74 15.30 2.22 -36.94
N ALA A 75 14.10 1.87 -36.49
CA ALA A 75 13.02 2.83 -36.30
C ALA A 75 13.30 3.85 -35.19
N LEU A 76 13.84 3.40 -34.07
CA LEU A 76 14.22 4.29 -32.96
C LEU A 76 15.36 5.22 -33.35
N ASP A 77 16.40 4.71 -34.00
CA ASP A 77 17.54 5.53 -34.45
C ASP A 77 17.10 6.65 -35.41
N ALA A 78 16.04 6.40 -36.19
CA ALA A 78 15.49 7.42 -37.10
C ALA A 78 14.77 8.56 -36.41
N ILE A 79 14.10 8.32 -35.27
CA ILE A 79 13.17 9.29 -34.65
C ILE A 79 13.51 9.65 -33.21
N HIS A 80 14.11 8.74 -32.45
CA HIS A 80 14.41 8.93 -31.05
C HIS A 80 15.72 9.70 -30.86
N ARG A 81 15.60 10.98 -30.52
CA ARG A 81 16.75 11.86 -30.34
C ARG A 81 17.06 11.97 -28.85
N THR A 82 18.29 11.66 -28.50
CA THR A 82 18.84 11.81 -27.14
C THR A 82 20.08 12.67 -27.16
N SER A 83 20.47 13.19 -26.00
CA SER A 83 21.77 13.82 -25.80
C SER A 83 22.90 12.81 -25.99
N GLN A 84 24.10 13.27 -26.40
CA GLN A 84 25.27 12.40 -26.53
C GLN A 84 25.67 11.78 -25.19
N GLU A 85 25.56 12.54 -24.11
CA GLU A 85 25.73 12.08 -22.75
C GLU A 85 24.40 12.17 -22.02
N LEU A 86 23.90 11.05 -21.56
CA LEU A 86 22.67 10.99 -20.79
C LEU A 86 22.98 11.24 -19.30
N LYS A 87 22.17 12.08 -18.69
CA LYS A 87 22.25 12.38 -17.27
C LYS A 87 21.69 11.20 -16.47
N PRO A 88 22.33 10.76 -15.38
CA PRO A 88 21.79 9.72 -14.53
C PRO A 88 20.49 10.19 -13.86
N VAL A 89 19.53 9.29 -13.76
CA VAL A 89 18.27 9.55 -13.03
C VAL A 89 18.52 9.44 -11.54
N ARG A 90 18.39 10.55 -10.83
CA ARG A 90 18.45 10.55 -9.37
C ARG A 90 17.10 10.12 -8.79
N LYS A 91 17.04 8.94 -8.21
CA LYS A 91 15.87 8.52 -7.43
C LYS A 91 15.77 9.37 -6.16
N VAL A 92 14.70 10.14 -6.04
CA VAL A 92 14.36 10.82 -4.79
C VAL A 92 13.51 9.87 -3.98
N ARG A 93 14.04 9.40 -2.84
CA ARG A 93 13.33 8.50 -1.93
C ARG A 93 12.83 9.28 -0.72
N PHE A 94 11.64 8.96 -0.31
CA PHE A 94 11.09 9.35 0.99
C PHE A 94 10.92 8.06 1.80
N PRO A 95 11.64 7.93 2.93
CA PRO A 95 11.54 6.73 3.72
C PRO A 95 10.14 6.58 4.32
N LEU A 96 9.71 5.35 4.46
CA LEU A 96 8.52 5.01 5.23
C LEU A 96 8.75 5.33 6.71
N LEU A 97 7.77 5.92 7.37
CA LEU A 97 7.86 6.23 8.79
C LEU A 97 7.91 4.94 9.62
N THR A 98 8.88 4.84 10.52
CA THR A 98 8.91 3.77 11.53
C THR A 98 7.93 4.09 12.66
N VAL A 99 7.40 3.03 13.30
CA VAL A 99 6.41 3.17 14.37
C VAL A 99 6.95 2.51 15.64
N ASP A 100 7.61 3.33 16.47
CA ASP A 100 8.16 2.89 17.76
C ASP A 100 7.17 3.01 18.92
N LYS A 101 6.21 3.92 18.77
CA LYS A 101 5.15 4.21 19.75
C LYS A 101 3.81 4.34 19.06
N SER A 102 2.76 3.88 19.73
CA SER A 102 1.41 4.10 19.18
C SER A 102 1.03 5.58 19.29
N GLU A 103 0.42 6.08 18.23
CA GLU A 103 -0.11 7.45 18.12
C GLU A 103 -1.38 7.45 17.27
N VAL A 104 -2.16 8.50 17.40
CA VAL A 104 -3.43 8.64 16.71
C VAL A 104 -3.43 9.92 15.89
N ASN A 105 -3.71 9.79 14.61
CA ASN A 105 -3.88 10.90 13.70
C ASN A 105 -5.37 11.01 13.30
N VAL A 106 -6.02 12.14 13.51
CA VAL A 106 -7.43 12.38 13.17
C VAL A 106 -7.53 13.47 12.11
N ALA A 107 -8.25 13.20 11.03
CA ALA A 107 -8.61 14.21 10.05
C ALA A 107 -10.12 14.37 9.97
N GLN A 108 -10.57 15.62 9.97
CA GLN A 108 -11.97 15.97 9.84
C GLN A 108 -12.48 15.64 8.45
N TYR A 109 -13.59 14.90 8.39
CA TYR A 109 -14.37 14.69 7.18
C TYR A 109 -15.83 14.40 7.56
N ASP A 110 -16.74 15.18 7.02
CA ASP A 110 -18.19 15.00 7.23
C ASP A 110 -18.67 13.77 6.43
N ALA A 111 -18.72 12.62 7.10
CA ALA A 111 -19.22 11.37 6.53
C ALA A 111 -19.93 10.54 7.60
N LYS A 112 -20.89 9.72 7.13
CA LYS A 112 -21.62 8.78 7.98
C LYS A 112 -20.81 7.53 8.36
N GLN A 113 -19.67 7.35 7.75
CA GLN A 113 -18.75 6.23 7.99
C GLN A 113 -17.35 6.74 8.28
N ILE A 114 -16.77 6.23 9.33
CA ILE A 114 -15.38 6.44 9.68
C ILE A 114 -14.51 5.50 8.86
N TYR A 115 -13.45 6.04 8.27
CA TYR A 115 -12.35 5.26 7.72
C TYR A 115 -11.21 5.21 8.73
N TYR A 116 -10.90 4.01 9.18
CA TYR A 116 -9.88 3.75 10.17
C TYR A 116 -8.77 2.89 9.57
N LEU A 117 -7.55 3.35 9.68
CA LEU A 117 -6.34 2.68 9.20
C LEU A 117 -5.38 2.50 10.37
N GLN A 118 -4.87 1.30 10.54
CA GLN A 118 -3.70 1.00 11.36
C GLN A 118 -2.49 0.82 10.47
N TYR A 119 -1.39 1.44 10.82
CA TYR A 119 -0.12 1.30 10.11
C TYR A 119 0.99 0.97 11.09
N SER A 120 1.84 0.03 10.72
CA SER A 120 3.02 -0.34 11.49
C SER A 120 4.19 -0.66 10.58
N ASN A 121 5.35 -0.13 10.95
CA ASN A 121 6.63 -0.40 10.32
C ASN A 121 7.69 -0.52 11.41
N ARG A 122 8.31 -1.68 11.54
CA ARG A 122 9.38 -1.98 12.51
C ARG A 122 10.76 -2.02 11.85
N GLY A 123 10.88 -1.63 10.57
CA GLY A 123 12.12 -1.66 9.79
C GLY A 123 12.53 -3.07 9.34
N GLU A 124 11.61 -4.00 9.27
CA GLU A 124 11.89 -5.36 8.79
C GLU A 124 12.27 -5.35 7.31
N LYS A 125 13.45 -5.91 7.00
CA LYS A 125 13.97 -5.92 5.63
C LYS A 125 13.27 -6.95 4.77
N PHE A 126 13.10 -6.62 3.49
CA PHE A 126 12.61 -7.52 2.48
C PHE A 126 13.49 -8.78 2.35
N SER A 127 12.83 -9.94 2.24
CA SER A 127 13.44 -11.23 1.87
C SER A 127 12.42 -12.09 1.16
N THR A 128 12.80 -12.69 0.05
CA THR A 128 11.95 -13.66 -0.68
C THR A 128 11.64 -14.91 0.15
N ASP A 129 12.40 -15.20 1.21
CA ASP A 129 12.12 -16.31 2.13
C ASP A 129 10.79 -16.12 2.87
N ASN A 130 10.31 -14.89 2.98
CA ASN A 130 9.02 -14.59 3.61
C ASN A 130 7.83 -14.75 2.66
N ASP A 131 8.04 -14.79 1.35
CA ASP A 131 6.96 -14.79 0.35
C ASP A 131 5.90 -15.86 0.58
N PRO A 132 6.23 -17.14 0.87
CA PRO A 132 5.20 -18.15 1.12
C PRO A 132 4.36 -17.86 2.36
N GLY A 133 5.01 -17.48 3.46
CA GLY A 133 4.34 -17.15 4.72
C GLY A 133 3.49 -15.89 4.59
N GLU A 134 4.01 -14.84 3.96
CA GLU A 134 3.29 -13.60 3.67
C GLU A 134 2.05 -13.85 2.81
N THR A 135 2.21 -14.56 1.71
CA THR A 135 1.12 -14.87 0.78
C THR A 135 0.01 -15.65 1.47
N LEU A 136 0.38 -16.69 2.24
CA LEU A 136 -0.58 -17.53 2.94
C LEU A 136 -1.26 -16.78 4.08
N PHE A 137 -0.49 -16.02 4.88
CA PHE A 137 -1.04 -15.19 5.96
C PHE A 137 -2.02 -14.14 5.40
N ASN A 138 -1.64 -13.40 4.37
CA ASN A 138 -2.50 -12.38 3.79
C ASN A 138 -3.80 -12.97 3.22
N SER A 139 -3.73 -14.13 2.56
CA SER A 139 -4.92 -14.80 2.03
C SER A 139 -5.83 -15.34 3.14
N TYR A 140 -5.23 -15.92 4.19
CA TYR A 140 -5.97 -16.49 5.33
C TYR A 140 -6.57 -15.40 6.22
N PHE A 141 -5.76 -14.42 6.60
CA PHE A 141 -6.13 -13.45 7.63
C PHE A 141 -6.86 -12.22 7.07
N GLY A 142 -6.29 -11.60 6.03
CA GLY A 142 -6.65 -10.23 5.69
C GLY A 142 -7.36 -10.00 4.36
N GLY A 143 -7.32 -10.95 3.44
CA GLY A 143 -7.76 -10.73 2.07
C GLY A 143 -8.88 -11.64 1.59
N GLY A 144 -10.01 -11.06 1.17
CA GLY A 144 -11.11 -11.79 0.56
C GLY A 144 -12.24 -12.16 1.51
N MET A 145 -13.34 -12.70 0.94
CA MET A 145 -14.58 -12.96 1.68
C MET A 145 -14.47 -14.12 2.70
N TYR A 146 -13.49 -14.99 2.57
CA TYR A 146 -13.28 -16.11 3.48
C TYR A 146 -12.21 -15.83 4.54
N ALA A 147 -11.51 -14.70 4.41
CA ALA A 147 -10.46 -14.31 5.34
C ALA A 147 -11.02 -14.01 6.74
N VAL A 148 -10.22 -14.30 7.76
CA VAL A 148 -10.60 -14.12 9.17
C VAL A 148 -11.13 -12.72 9.45
N VAL A 149 -10.42 -11.67 9.00
CA VAL A 149 -10.84 -10.28 9.23
C VAL A 149 -12.23 -10.00 8.66
N PHE A 150 -12.50 -10.46 7.44
CA PHE A 150 -13.81 -10.25 6.83
C PHE A 150 -14.92 -10.99 7.57
N GLN A 151 -14.68 -12.28 7.90
CA GLN A 151 -15.66 -13.12 8.58
C GLN A 151 -15.98 -12.58 9.98
N GLU A 152 -14.97 -12.17 10.74
CA GLU A 152 -15.17 -11.67 12.10
C GLU A 152 -15.79 -10.27 12.11
N MET A 153 -15.26 -9.33 11.32
CA MET A 153 -15.69 -7.94 11.38
C MET A 153 -17.01 -7.67 10.70
N ARG A 154 -17.25 -8.31 9.56
CA ARG A 154 -18.44 -8.08 8.76
C ARG A 154 -19.55 -9.09 9.02
N GLU A 155 -19.25 -10.38 8.86
CA GLU A 155 -20.28 -11.43 8.89
C GLU A 155 -20.73 -11.77 10.32
N ALA A 156 -19.80 -12.00 11.24
CA ALA A 156 -20.13 -12.41 12.60
C ALA A 156 -20.58 -11.24 13.50
N ARG A 157 -19.87 -10.10 13.45
CA ARG A 157 -20.09 -8.98 14.38
C ARG A 157 -20.84 -7.80 13.76
N SER A 158 -20.98 -7.74 12.43
CA SER A 158 -21.62 -6.63 11.70
C SER A 158 -21.07 -5.24 12.07
N LEU A 159 -19.75 -5.17 12.33
CA LEU A 159 -19.06 -3.96 12.78
C LEU A 159 -18.49 -3.13 11.63
N ALA A 160 -18.23 -3.73 10.46
CA ALA A 160 -17.62 -3.03 9.35
C ALA A 160 -18.23 -3.46 8.01
N TYR A 161 -18.41 -2.50 7.10
CA TYR A 161 -18.79 -2.80 5.71
C TYR A 161 -17.61 -3.35 4.91
N THR A 162 -16.44 -2.77 5.14
CA THR A 162 -15.17 -3.20 4.54
C THR A 162 -14.15 -3.33 5.65
N ALA A 163 -13.46 -4.48 5.67
CA ALA A 163 -12.34 -4.72 6.57
C ALA A 163 -11.30 -5.56 5.85
N PHE A 164 -10.04 -5.21 5.99
CA PHE A 164 -8.91 -6.01 5.54
C PHE A 164 -7.65 -5.71 6.36
N ALA A 165 -6.70 -6.62 6.32
CA ALA A 165 -5.36 -6.42 6.85
C ALA A 165 -4.33 -7.04 5.91
N THR A 166 -3.13 -6.49 5.84
CA THR A 166 -2.06 -7.02 5.02
C THR A 166 -0.70 -6.74 5.63
N PHE A 167 0.18 -7.71 5.56
CA PHE A 167 1.60 -7.56 5.74
C PHE A 167 2.25 -7.60 4.35
N THR A 168 3.03 -6.61 3.97
CA THR A 168 3.49 -6.52 2.60
C THR A 168 4.84 -5.83 2.47
N GLU A 169 5.59 -6.24 1.47
CA GLU A 169 6.75 -5.50 0.99
C GLU A 169 6.31 -4.28 0.16
N MET A 170 7.22 -3.32 0.08
CA MET A 170 7.09 -2.19 -0.81
C MET A 170 7.78 -2.48 -2.16
N ARG A 171 7.72 -1.53 -3.10
CA ARG A 171 8.22 -1.72 -4.47
C ARG A 171 9.75 -1.74 -4.61
N ASP A 172 10.48 -1.38 -3.57
CA ASP A 172 11.93 -1.32 -3.60
C ASP A 172 12.49 -2.24 -2.50
N LYS A 173 13.51 -3.03 -2.84
CA LYS A 173 14.15 -3.99 -1.91
C LYS A 173 14.73 -3.36 -0.65
N ASP A 174 15.01 -2.06 -0.70
CA ASP A 174 15.56 -1.32 0.44
C ASP A 174 14.47 -0.74 1.34
N ASP A 175 13.20 -0.79 0.91
CA ASP A 175 12.07 -0.41 1.74
C ASP A 175 11.74 -1.54 2.73
N PRO A 176 11.31 -1.20 3.95
CA PRO A 176 10.91 -2.19 4.94
C PRO A 176 9.54 -2.80 4.60
N TYR A 177 9.27 -3.98 5.17
CA TYR A 177 7.90 -4.47 5.26
C TYR A 177 7.03 -3.55 6.09
N ILE A 178 5.78 -3.46 5.71
CA ILE A 178 4.75 -2.78 6.48
C ILE A 178 3.60 -3.73 6.80
N PHE A 179 2.97 -3.51 7.93
CA PHE A 179 1.65 -4.05 8.22
C PHE A 179 0.66 -2.91 8.24
N TYR A 180 -0.42 -3.03 7.51
CA TYR A 180 -1.52 -2.08 7.62
C TYR A 180 -2.86 -2.78 7.55
N ALA A 181 -3.82 -2.24 8.27
CA ALA A 181 -5.15 -2.79 8.38
C ALA A 181 -6.17 -1.66 8.29
N PHE A 182 -7.32 -1.93 7.69
CA PHE A 182 -8.33 -0.94 7.39
C PHE A 182 -9.71 -1.45 7.72
N ILE A 183 -10.53 -0.57 8.32
CA ILE A 183 -11.97 -0.78 8.44
C ILE A 183 -12.74 0.48 8.04
N ALA A 184 -13.89 0.27 7.41
CA ALA A 184 -14.94 1.28 7.24
C ALA A 184 -16.12 0.89 8.11
N THR A 185 -16.42 1.71 9.11
CA THR A 185 -17.47 1.46 10.11
C THR A 185 -18.39 2.65 10.29
N GLN A 186 -19.56 2.44 10.87
CA GLN A 186 -20.48 3.52 11.26
C GLN A 186 -19.88 4.31 12.44
N ASN A 187 -20.20 5.61 12.52
CA ASN A 187 -19.66 6.50 13.54
C ASN A 187 -19.96 5.98 14.97
N ASP A 188 -21.17 5.54 15.23
CA ASP A 188 -21.65 5.03 16.50
C ASP A 188 -21.05 3.67 16.91
N LYS A 189 -20.46 2.94 15.94
CA LYS A 189 -19.79 1.67 16.16
C LYS A 189 -18.27 1.75 16.23
N MET A 190 -17.69 2.95 16.10
CA MET A 190 -16.23 3.12 15.98
C MET A 190 -15.46 2.40 17.08
N ARG A 191 -15.77 2.69 18.35
CA ARG A 191 -15.06 2.11 19.48
C ARG A 191 -15.13 0.58 19.45
N GLN A 192 -16.33 0.03 19.33
CA GLN A 192 -16.52 -1.42 19.30
C GLN A 192 -15.80 -2.07 18.12
N ALA A 193 -15.80 -1.41 16.95
CA ALA A 193 -15.12 -1.90 15.77
C ALA A 193 -13.60 -1.89 15.92
N VAL A 194 -13.03 -0.84 16.52
CA VAL A 194 -11.58 -0.75 16.76
C VAL A 194 -11.14 -1.78 17.81
N GLU A 195 -11.85 -1.90 18.92
CA GLU A 195 -11.53 -2.88 19.97
C GLU A 195 -11.58 -4.32 19.42
N ALA A 196 -12.62 -4.65 18.65
CA ALA A 196 -12.73 -5.97 18.02
C ALA A 196 -11.64 -6.22 16.97
N PHE A 197 -11.24 -5.19 16.24
CA PHE A 197 -10.20 -5.31 15.22
C PHE A 197 -8.82 -5.50 15.85
N ASP A 198 -8.50 -4.74 16.90
CA ASP A 198 -7.26 -4.91 17.66
C ASP A 198 -7.19 -6.30 18.31
N GLU A 199 -8.32 -6.80 18.85
CA GLU A 199 -8.41 -8.16 19.40
C GLU A 199 -8.06 -9.22 18.35
N ILE A 200 -8.63 -9.11 17.15
CA ILE A 200 -8.41 -10.08 16.07
C ILE A 200 -6.97 -10.02 15.56
N ILE A 201 -6.41 -8.82 15.45
CA ILE A 201 -5.02 -8.63 15.02
C ILE A 201 -4.04 -9.19 16.05
N GLU A 202 -4.30 -9.02 17.35
CA GLU A 202 -3.43 -9.53 18.42
C GLU A 202 -3.58 -11.04 18.64
N ASN A 203 -4.81 -11.56 18.56
CA ASN A 203 -5.15 -12.93 18.93
C ASN A 203 -5.71 -13.75 17.75
N MET A 204 -5.22 -13.57 16.59
CA MET A 204 -5.66 -14.19 15.32
C MET A 204 -6.53 -15.46 15.52
N PRO A 205 -7.84 -15.41 15.24
CA PRO A 205 -8.71 -16.58 15.34
C PRO A 205 -8.26 -17.72 14.43
N GLU A 206 -8.36 -18.96 14.92
CA GLU A 206 -7.97 -20.15 14.16
C GLU A 206 -9.18 -20.76 13.46
N SER A 207 -9.04 -21.06 12.17
CA SER A 207 -10.08 -21.71 11.36
C SER A 207 -9.46 -22.59 10.28
N GLU A 208 -9.49 -23.90 10.49
CA GLU A 208 -9.04 -24.88 9.48
C GLU A 208 -9.75 -24.69 8.14
N LYS A 209 -11.05 -24.40 8.16
CA LYS A 209 -11.82 -24.16 6.94
C LYS A 209 -11.32 -22.95 6.17
N ALA A 210 -11.07 -21.84 6.85
CA ALA A 210 -10.54 -20.62 6.22
C ALA A 210 -9.12 -20.86 5.69
N PHE A 211 -8.30 -21.61 6.44
CA PHE A 211 -6.95 -22.00 6.03
C PHE A 211 -6.96 -22.82 4.74
N GLU A 212 -7.76 -23.89 4.68
CA GLU A 212 -7.86 -24.72 3.49
C GLU A 212 -8.35 -23.94 2.27
N LEU A 213 -9.35 -23.06 2.44
CA LEU A 213 -9.82 -22.19 1.35
C LEU A 213 -8.75 -21.22 0.87
N ALA A 214 -8.00 -20.61 1.79
CA ALA A 214 -6.89 -19.70 1.45
C ALA A 214 -5.80 -20.45 0.67
N LYS A 215 -5.37 -21.61 1.17
CA LYS A 215 -4.34 -22.45 0.55
C LYS A 215 -4.75 -22.90 -0.85
N GLN A 216 -5.94 -23.45 -1.00
CA GLN A 216 -6.49 -23.89 -2.29
C GLN A 216 -6.62 -22.70 -3.27
N GLY A 217 -7.08 -21.55 -2.79
CA GLY A 217 -7.22 -20.35 -3.59
C GLY A 217 -5.87 -19.86 -4.14
N ILE A 218 -4.81 -19.86 -3.32
CA ILE A 218 -3.45 -19.51 -3.76
C ILE A 218 -2.97 -20.49 -4.84
N LEU A 219 -3.04 -21.79 -4.59
CA LEU A 219 -2.56 -22.81 -5.51
C LEU A 219 -3.31 -22.77 -6.84
N ALA A 220 -4.64 -22.62 -6.82
CA ALA A 220 -5.46 -22.48 -8.01
C ALA A 220 -5.11 -21.21 -8.81
N ASN A 221 -4.92 -20.09 -8.13
CA ASN A 221 -4.55 -18.83 -8.78
C ASN A 221 -3.17 -18.95 -9.44
N LEU A 222 -2.15 -19.38 -8.71
CA LEU A 222 -0.79 -19.49 -9.23
C LEU A 222 -0.67 -20.53 -10.37
N SER A 223 -1.43 -21.62 -10.32
CA SER A 223 -1.44 -22.63 -11.40
C SER A 223 -2.06 -22.12 -12.69
N THR A 224 -2.98 -21.16 -12.64
CA THR A 224 -3.72 -20.62 -13.78
C THR A 224 -3.20 -19.27 -14.26
N GLN A 225 -2.52 -18.53 -13.39
CA GLN A 225 -1.98 -17.21 -13.72
C GLN A 225 -1.01 -17.25 -14.91
N ARG A 226 -1.16 -16.31 -15.80
CA ARG A 226 -0.24 -16.10 -16.94
C ARG A 226 0.16 -14.65 -17.01
N THR A 227 1.46 -14.41 -17.10
CA THR A 227 2.00 -13.09 -17.42
C THR A 227 1.96 -12.95 -18.94
N VAL A 228 1.13 -12.03 -19.44
CA VAL A 228 0.87 -11.87 -20.87
C VAL A 228 1.11 -10.43 -21.33
N ARG A 229 1.39 -10.27 -22.61
CA ARG A 229 1.58 -8.97 -23.25
C ARG A 229 2.71 -8.17 -22.59
N ASP A 230 2.54 -6.87 -22.51
CA ASP A 230 3.48 -5.92 -21.90
C ASP A 230 3.70 -6.14 -20.39
N ASN A 231 2.82 -6.87 -19.69
CA ASN A 231 3.03 -7.25 -18.30
C ASN A 231 4.33 -8.06 -18.09
N VAL A 232 4.82 -8.76 -19.12
CA VAL A 232 6.12 -9.44 -19.07
C VAL A 232 7.25 -8.44 -18.81
N LEU A 233 7.19 -7.27 -19.47
CA LEU A 233 8.17 -6.21 -19.32
C LEU A 233 8.14 -5.60 -17.90
N TRP A 234 6.94 -5.32 -17.41
CA TRP A 234 6.76 -4.74 -16.06
C TRP A 234 7.16 -5.72 -14.96
N SER A 235 6.86 -7.00 -15.12
CA SER A 235 7.31 -8.05 -14.19
C SER A 235 8.82 -8.14 -14.14
N PHE A 236 9.50 -8.04 -15.29
CA PHE A 236 10.96 -8.00 -15.35
C PHE A 236 11.54 -6.76 -14.63
N VAL A 237 10.98 -5.57 -14.89
CA VAL A 237 11.43 -4.34 -14.24
C VAL A 237 11.24 -4.42 -12.73
N SER A 238 10.07 -4.89 -12.27
CA SER A 238 9.79 -5.07 -10.84
C SER A 238 10.76 -6.04 -10.18
N ALA A 239 10.99 -7.20 -10.79
CA ALA A 239 11.93 -8.19 -10.26
C ALA A 239 13.34 -7.61 -10.16
N ARG A 240 13.79 -6.85 -11.17
CA ARG A 240 15.09 -6.17 -11.15
C ARG A 240 15.20 -5.12 -10.06
N GLU A 241 14.17 -4.30 -9.86
CA GLU A 241 14.14 -3.27 -8.80
C GLU A 241 14.14 -3.88 -7.41
N MET A 242 13.45 -5.01 -7.24
CA MET A 242 13.47 -5.80 -6.01
C MET A 242 14.74 -6.65 -5.84
N GLY A 243 15.65 -6.70 -6.84
CA GLY A 243 16.85 -7.52 -6.79
C GLY A 243 16.54 -9.03 -6.79
N VAL A 244 15.40 -9.45 -7.36
CA VAL A 244 14.94 -10.84 -7.36
C VAL A 244 15.31 -11.50 -8.68
N GLY A 245 16.08 -12.58 -8.60
CA GLY A 245 16.49 -13.38 -9.76
C GLY A 245 15.77 -14.73 -9.90
N VAL A 246 14.72 -14.96 -9.10
CA VAL A 246 13.97 -16.23 -9.06
C VAL A 246 12.49 -15.99 -9.38
N ASP A 247 11.82 -17.05 -9.81
CA ASP A 247 10.36 -17.04 -9.95
C ASP A 247 9.70 -17.16 -8.57
N ARG A 248 9.32 -16.02 -8.00
CA ARG A 248 8.66 -15.93 -6.68
C ARG A 248 7.37 -16.75 -6.65
N ASN A 249 6.57 -16.69 -7.73
CA ASN A 249 5.30 -17.41 -7.79
C ASN A 249 5.51 -18.93 -7.72
N LYS A 250 6.55 -19.44 -8.41
CA LYS A 250 6.90 -20.84 -8.31
C LYS A 250 7.34 -21.23 -6.90
N ALA A 251 8.19 -20.42 -6.28
CA ALA A 251 8.66 -20.66 -4.92
C ALA A 251 7.51 -20.69 -3.90
N VAL A 252 6.56 -19.74 -4.02
CA VAL A 252 5.34 -19.69 -3.20
C VAL A 252 4.48 -20.94 -3.44
N TYR A 253 4.25 -21.31 -4.71
CA TYR A 253 3.46 -22.48 -5.06
C TYR A 253 4.01 -23.77 -4.45
N ASP A 254 5.31 -23.98 -4.61
CA ASP A 254 5.98 -25.19 -4.10
C ASP A 254 5.95 -25.26 -2.56
N ALA A 255 6.16 -24.15 -1.87
CA ALA A 255 6.18 -24.09 -0.42
C ALA A 255 4.79 -24.23 0.20
N VAL A 256 3.79 -23.50 -0.32
CA VAL A 256 2.42 -23.45 0.24
C VAL A 256 1.76 -24.83 0.25
N GLN A 257 2.10 -25.73 -0.67
CA GLN A 257 1.59 -27.11 -0.69
C GLN A 257 1.84 -27.86 0.63
N GLY A 258 3.00 -27.64 1.25
CA GLY A 258 3.38 -28.30 2.51
C GLY A 258 3.01 -27.51 3.77
N MET A 259 2.60 -26.27 3.66
CA MET A 259 2.29 -25.42 4.80
C MET A 259 1.01 -25.80 5.51
N THR A 260 0.95 -25.51 6.80
CA THR A 260 -0.13 -25.81 7.74
C THR A 260 -0.64 -24.54 8.42
N LEU A 261 -1.76 -24.64 9.14
CA LEU A 261 -2.27 -23.52 9.95
C LEU A 261 -1.25 -23.09 11.03
N ALA A 262 -0.44 -24.02 11.54
CA ALA A 262 0.63 -23.70 12.50
C ALA A 262 1.70 -22.78 11.89
N ASP A 263 1.98 -22.89 10.59
CA ASP A 263 2.94 -22.01 9.91
C ASP A 263 2.35 -20.59 9.78
N VAL A 264 1.04 -20.47 9.51
CA VAL A 264 0.36 -19.16 9.50
C VAL A 264 0.40 -18.51 10.88
N LYS A 265 0.18 -19.30 11.94
CA LYS A 265 0.27 -18.84 13.32
C LYS A 265 1.69 -18.38 13.68
N ALA A 266 2.70 -19.15 13.31
CA ALA A 266 4.10 -18.78 13.50
C ALA A 266 4.45 -17.48 12.76
N PHE A 267 3.94 -17.31 11.55
CA PHE A 267 4.10 -16.05 10.80
C PHE A 267 3.43 -14.88 11.53
N HIS A 268 2.19 -15.05 11.98
CA HIS A 268 1.46 -14.04 12.76
C HIS A 268 2.21 -13.66 14.03
N ASP A 269 2.62 -14.63 14.85
CA ASP A 269 3.33 -14.39 16.11
C ASP A 269 4.65 -13.63 15.90
N LYS A 270 5.37 -13.94 14.81
CA LYS A 270 6.64 -13.29 14.48
C LYS A 270 6.45 -11.89 13.89
N TRP A 271 5.53 -11.73 12.95
CA TRP A 271 5.49 -10.56 12.10
C TRP A 271 4.36 -9.58 12.39
N VAL A 272 3.28 -10.00 13.05
CA VAL A 272 2.08 -9.18 13.24
C VAL A 272 1.80 -8.89 14.71
N LYS A 273 1.85 -9.88 15.56
CA LYS A 273 1.53 -9.74 16.97
C LYS A 273 2.44 -8.74 17.70
N GLY A 274 1.87 -7.99 18.65
CA GLY A 274 2.59 -7.05 19.51
C GLY A 274 3.15 -5.82 18.80
N ARG A 275 2.63 -5.46 17.63
CA ARG A 275 3.03 -4.24 16.92
C ARG A 275 2.53 -2.98 17.62
N LYS A 276 3.23 -1.87 17.40
CA LYS A 276 2.75 -0.52 17.67
C LYS A 276 2.20 0.07 16.38
N TYR A 277 1.23 0.96 16.51
CA TYR A 277 0.50 1.46 15.35
C TYR A 277 0.42 2.98 15.34
N THR A 278 0.55 3.56 14.16
CA THR A 278 -0.05 4.86 13.86
C THR A 278 -1.51 4.59 13.45
N TYR A 279 -2.43 4.95 14.32
CA TYR A 279 -3.87 4.88 14.07
C TYR A 279 -4.30 6.12 13.30
N SER A 280 -4.95 5.94 12.18
CA SER A 280 -5.26 7.02 11.27
C SER A 280 -6.75 7.05 10.95
N ILE A 281 -7.46 8.07 11.46
CA ILE A 281 -8.92 8.18 11.44
C ILE A 281 -9.37 9.32 10.53
N LEU A 282 -10.29 9.03 9.62
CA LEU A 282 -11.00 10.00 8.78
C LEU A 282 -12.50 9.92 9.10
N GLY A 283 -13.06 10.97 9.66
CA GLY A 283 -14.47 11.01 10.04
C GLY A 283 -14.89 12.35 10.63
N ASP A 284 -16.17 12.49 10.96
CA ASP A 284 -16.65 13.72 11.62
C ASP A 284 -16.24 13.71 13.09
N ARG A 285 -15.49 14.74 13.48
CA ARG A 285 -15.04 14.94 14.87
C ARG A 285 -16.17 14.94 15.89
N ASN A 286 -17.34 15.41 15.52
CA ASN A 286 -18.49 15.44 16.42
C ASN A 286 -19.05 14.05 16.73
N ASP A 287 -18.79 13.10 15.85
CA ASP A 287 -19.27 11.72 15.94
C ASP A 287 -18.17 10.74 16.41
N ILE A 288 -16.91 11.20 16.46
CA ILE A 288 -15.75 10.37 16.88
C ILE A 288 -15.60 10.38 18.40
N ASP A 289 -15.46 9.19 19.02
CA ASP A 289 -15.10 9.04 20.44
C ASP A 289 -13.63 9.43 20.67
N MET A 290 -13.38 10.72 20.84
CA MET A 290 -12.03 11.27 21.03
C MET A 290 -11.41 10.81 22.36
N ASP A 291 -12.21 10.54 23.38
CA ASP A 291 -11.70 10.08 24.68
C ASP A 291 -11.18 8.64 24.57
N TYR A 292 -11.89 7.80 23.84
CA TYR A 292 -11.40 6.47 23.52
C TYR A 292 -10.10 6.54 22.71
N LEU A 293 -10.04 7.39 21.67
CA LEU A 293 -8.82 7.52 20.87
C LEU A 293 -7.58 7.92 21.67
N ARG A 294 -7.74 8.75 22.69
CA ARG A 294 -6.65 9.12 23.60
C ARG A 294 -6.11 7.93 24.40
N THR A 295 -6.89 6.87 24.56
CA THR A 295 -6.41 5.65 25.22
C THR A 295 -5.46 4.82 24.34
N LEU A 296 -5.53 4.99 23.02
CA LEU A 296 -4.68 4.31 22.03
C LEU A 296 -3.30 4.98 21.90
N GLY A 297 -3.21 6.27 22.21
CA GLY A 297 -1.98 7.06 22.14
C GLY A 297 -2.21 8.56 22.04
N PRO A 298 -1.15 9.37 21.97
CA PRO A 298 -1.26 10.81 21.70
C PRO A 298 -2.06 11.08 20.42
N VAL A 299 -3.00 12.03 20.48
CA VAL A 299 -3.86 12.38 19.36
C VAL A 299 -3.36 13.64 18.68
N HIS A 300 -3.16 13.56 17.37
CA HIS A 300 -2.78 14.67 16.47
C HIS A 300 -3.90 14.94 15.48
N GLU A 301 -4.37 16.18 15.42
CA GLU A 301 -5.32 16.62 14.41
C GLU A 301 -4.56 17.03 13.15
N VAL A 302 -4.91 16.42 12.02
CA VAL A 302 -4.25 16.66 10.73
C VAL A 302 -5.19 17.41 9.81
N SER A 303 -4.79 18.60 9.39
CA SER A 303 -5.58 19.43 8.49
C SER A 303 -5.58 18.90 7.05
N GLN A 304 -6.61 19.27 6.28
CA GLN A 304 -6.62 18.97 4.84
C GLN A 304 -5.41 19.55 4.09
N ARG A 305 -4.91 20.71 4.54
CA ARG A 305 -3.71 21.31 3.95
C ARG A 305 -2.47 20.44 4.16
N GLU A 306 -2.32 19.84 5.33
CA GLU A 306 -1.21 18.91 5.61
C GLU A 306 -1.37 17.62 4.80
N LEU A 307 -2.59 17.09 4.68
CA LEU A 307 -2.86 15.86 3.92
C LEU A 307 -2.59 16.02 2.42
N PHE A 308 -2.99 17.14 1.84
CA PHE A 308 -2.91 17.35 0.39
C PHE A 308 -1.67 18.15 -0.03
N GLY A 309 -1.03 18.88 0.89
CA GLY A 309 0.13 19.73 0.60
C GLY A 309 -0.19 21.05 -0.11
N TYR A 310 -1.49 21.40 -0.26
CA TYR A 310 -1.97 22.62 -0.92
C TYR A 310 -3.25 23.16 -0.27
#